data_db0dbad87c76878e25a2d7ff36bc0812
#
_entry.id   db0dbad87c76878e25a2d7ff36bc0812
#
_cell.length_a   1.000
_cell.length_b   1.000
_cell.length_c   1.000
_cell.angle_alpha   90.00
_cell.angle_beta   90.00
_cell.angle_gamma   90.00
#
_symmetry.space_group_name_H-M   'P 1'
#
loop_
_entity.id
_entity.type
_entity.pdbx_description
1 polymer ?
#
loop_
_entity_poly.entity_id
_entity_poly.type
_entity_poly.pdbx_seq_one_letter_code
_entity_poly.pdbx_strand_id
1 'polypeptide(L)'
;DEAVLWEVPKKGSQQALSGRLNTLPAELFLNVLNLLLPQMQQRWQDRNRPLPPEISWVQERFTACLIVDGSTLDALIRKVGLLRDLDQNPLAGKMTALLHLGSQLPDKIWFDNRPTSHDQTFWEQIVKYVKAGSLLLFDLGYTNFTRFKELTEKDIKFITRAKSNLKYEADSYLTQTPMFRDTIIWIGEDDTRQKLRLIEVLYGNKW
;
A
#
# COMPACT_ATOMS: atom_id res chain seq x y z
N ASP A 1 0.78 36.31 -12.43
CA ASP A 1 2.19 36.27 -12.85
C ASP A 1 2.90 35.06 -12.29
N GLU A 2 2.52 33.85 -12.79
CA GLU A 2 3.16 32.58 -12.42
C GLU A 2 4.57 32.40 -13.04
N ALA A 3 4.95 33.28 -13.96
CA ALA A 3 6.23 33.18 -14.66
C ALA A 3 7.45 33.56 -13.79
N VAL A 4 7.25 34.25 -12.67
CA VAL A 4 8.34 34.73 -11.80
C VAL A 4 8.85 33.65 -10.86
N LEU A 5 8.12 32.57 -10.66
CA LEU A 5 8.51 31.44 -9.78
C LEU A 5 9.53 30.48 -10.42
N TRP A 6 9.78 30.60 -11.71
CA TRP A 6 10.72 29.75 -12.46
C TRP A 6 11.87 30.55 -13.03
N GLU A 7 12.55 31.36 -12.23
CA GLU A 7 13.91 31.74 -12.59
C GLU A 7 14.70 30.45 -12.86
N VAL A 8 15.31 30.40 -14.06
CA VAL A 8 16.12 29.25 -14.48
C VAL A 8 17.07 28.92 -13.34
N PRO A 9 17.00 27.75 -12.72
CA PRO A 9 17.82 27.43 -11.57
C PRO A 9 19.28 27.54 -11.99
N LYS A 10 20.06 28.37 -11.32
CA LYS A 10 21.53 28.36 -11.45
C LYS A 10 21.93 26.89 -11.33
N LYS A 11 22.65 26.37 -12.31
CA LYS A 11 23.09 24.97 -12.35
C LYS A 11 23.79 24.63 -11.04
N GLY A 12 23.06 24.08 -10.11
CA GLY A 12 23.61 23.53 -8.87
C GLY A 12 24.32 22.22 -9.19
N SER A 13 25.47 21.99 -8.59
CA SER A 13 26.13 20.69 -8.71
C SER A 13 25.26 19.63 -8.02
N GLN A 14 25.33 18.38 -8.49
CA GLN A 14 24.64 17.24 -7.84
C GLN A 14 24.98 17.14 -6.34
N GLN A 15 26.23 17.47 -5.96
CA GLN A 15 26.68 17.50 -4.58
C GLN A 15 26.01 18.59 -3.76
N ALA A 16 25.82 19.79 -4.32
CA ALA A 16 25.12 20.88 -3.66
C ALA A 16 23.63 20.54 -3.44
N LEU A 17 23.00 19.90 -4.41
CA LEU A 17 21.61 19.43 -4.29
C LEU A 17 21.50 18.33 -3.23
N SER A 18 22.38 17.34 -3.25
CA SER A 18 22.42 16.25 -2.26
C SER A 18 22.66 16.80 -0.85
N GLY A 19 23.61 17.72 -0.68
CA GLY A 19 23.87 18.38 0.59
C GLY A 19 22.65 19.15 1.13
N ARG A 20 21.93 19.84 0.26
CA ARG A 20 20.68 20.53 0.62
C ARG A 20 19.57 19.57 1.02
N LEU A 21 19.37 18.50 0.26
CA LEU A 21 18.36 17.48 0.58
C LEU A 21 18.60 16.82 1.94
N ASN A 22 19.86 16.65 2.33
CA ASN A 22 20.23 16.10 3.64
C ASN A 22 20.00 17.06 4.81
N THR A 23 19.91 18.36 4.56
CA THR A 23 19.72 19.40 5.61
C THR A 23 18.29 19.92 5.68
N LEU A 24 17.44 19.61 4.70
CA LEU A 24 16.03 20.00 4.73
C LEU A 24 15.26 19.10 5.68
N PRO A 25 14.35 19.66 6.51
CA PRO A 25 13.52 18.87 7.40
C PRO A 25 12.59 17.95 6.60
N ALA A 26 12.40 16.71 7.07
CA ALA A 26 11.54 15.73 6.42
C ALA A 26 10.09 16.23 6.26
N GLU A 27 9.63 17.03 7.21
CA GLU A 27 8.29 17.65 7.20
C GLU A 27 8.06 18.55 5.99
N LEU A 28 9.12 19.17 5.44
CA LEU A 28 9.01 19.97 4.23
C LEU A 28 8.53 19.13 3.05
N PHE A 29 9.11 17.94 2.88
CA PHE A 29 8.71 17.02 1.80
C PHE A 29 7.29 16.53 1.97
N LEU A 30 6.89 16.22 3.22
CA LEU A 30 5.52 15.83 3.53
C LEU A 30 4.53 16.97 3.24
N ASN A 31 4.88 18.21 3.60
CA ASN A 31 4.05 19.38 3.32
C ASN A 31 3.90 19.63 1.82
N VAL A 32 5.00 19.55 1.06
CA VAL A 32 4.96 19.64 -0.41
C VAL A 32 4.08 18.55 -1.01
N LEU A 33 4.22 17.30 -0.56
CA LEU A 33 3.38 16.21 -1.01
C LEU A 33 1.89 16.49 -0.72
N ASN A 34 1.58 16.91 0.50
CA ASN A 34 0.19 17.22 0.90
C ASN A 34 -0.42 18.39 0.10
N LEU A 35 0.40 19.32 -0.39
CA LEU A 35 -0.05 20.40 -1.27
C LEU A 35 -0.24 19.93 -2.72
N LEU A 36 0.64 19.08 -3.21
CA LEU A 36 0.61 18.61 -4.60
C LEU A 36 -0.42 17.50 -4.84
N LEU A 37 -0.59 16.61 -3.89
CA LEU A 37 -1.41 15.41 -4.06
C LEU A 37 -2.87 15.71 -4.43
N PRO A 38 -3.59 16.64 -3.79
CA PRO A 38 -4.95 17.01 -4.20
C PRO A 38 -5.00 17.56 -5.64
N GLN A 39 -4.00 18.34 -6.05
CA GLN A 39 -3.90 18.87 -7.40
C GLN A 39 -3.67 17.77 -8.44
N MET A 40 -2.83 16.78 -8.11
CA MET A 40 -2.59 15.62 -8.97
C MET A 40 -3.85 14.76 -9.11
N GLN A 41 -4.57 14.54 -8.01
CA GLN A 41 -5.85 13.82 -7.99
C GLN A 41 -6.91 14.54 -8.84
N GLN A 42 -7.03 15.87 -8.69
CA GLN A 42 -7.94 16.66 -9.51
C GLN A 42 -7.58 16.57 -11.00
N ARG A 43 -6.31 16.75 -11.35
CA ARG A 43 -5.84 16.62 -12.73
C ARG A 43 -6.08 15.22 -13.31
N TRP A 44 -6.01 14.19 -12.47
CA TRP A 44 -6.36 12.83 -12.89
C TRP A 44 -7.84 12.74 -13.26
N GLN A 45 -8.73 13.27 -12.42
CA GLN A 45 -10.17 13.26 -12.65
C GLN A 45 -10.52 14.06 -13.92
N ASP A 46 -9.95 15.24 -14.09
CA ASP A 46 -10.19 16.12 -15.24
C ASP A 46 -9.76 15.50 -16.58
N ARG A 47 -8.74 14.66 -16.58
CA ARG A 47 -8.22 14.04 -17.80
C ARG A 47 -9.06 12.89 -18.31
N ASN A 48 -9.98 12.37 -17.53
CA ASN A 48 -10.89 11.27 -17.90
C ASN A 48 -10.22 10.16 -18.71
N ARG A 49 -9.09 9.65 -18.21
CA ARG A 49 -8.32 8.61 -18.89
C ARG A 49 -9.08 7.30 -18.86
N PRO A 50 -9.22 6.60 -19.99
CA PRO A 50 -9.85 5.28 -20.01
C PRO A 50 -9.03 4.32 -19.13
N LEU A 51 -9.70 3.63 -18.25
CA LEU A 51 -9.12 2.53 -17.46
C LEU A 51 -9.30 1.22 -18.19
N PRO A 52 -8.45 0.22 -17.94
CA PRO A 52 -8.72 -1.14 -18.36
C PRO A 52 -10.11 -1.58 -17.90
N PRO A 53 -10.86 -2.32 -18.73
CA PRO A 53 -12.24 -2.71 -18.42
C PRO A 53 -12.38 -3.40 -17.05
N GLU A 54 -11.41 -4.22 -16.69
CA GLU A 54 -11.37 -4.95 -15.42
C GLU A 54 -11.27 -3.98 -14.22
N ILE A 55 -10.46 -2.95 -14.34
CA ILE A 55 -10.30 -1.93 -13.29
C ILE A 55 -11.56 -1.08 -13.18
N SER A 56 -12.14 -0.65 -14.31
CA SER A 56 -13.41 0.08 -14.33
C SER A 56 -14.51 -0.74 -13.65
N TRP A 57 -14.62 -2.03 -14.02
CA TRP A 57 -15.60 -2.94 -13.46
C TRP A 57 -15.47 -3.09 -11.93
N VAL A 58 -14.25 -3.12 -11.39
CA VAL A 58 -14.00 -3.16 -9.95
C VAL A 58 -14.36 -1.83 -9.29
N GLN A 59 -13.97 -0.70 -9.89
CA GLN A 59 -14.25 0.62 -9.34
C GLN A 59 -15.75 0.97 -9.26
N GLU A 60 -16.56 0.43 -10.16
CA GLU A 60 -18.02 0.61 -10.12
C GLU A 60 -18.69 -0.13 -8.96
N ARG A 61 -18.03 -1.12 -8.35
CA ARG A 61 -18.60 -1.99 -7.32
C ARG A 61 -18.18 -1.66 -5.90
N PHE A 62 -17.12 -0.88 -5.76
CA PHE A 62 -16.56 -0.53 -4.46
C PHE A 62 -16.49 0.98 -4.29
N THR A 63 -16.71 1.45 -3.07
CA THR A 63 -16.60 2.87 -2.71
C THR A 63 -15.21 3.43 -3.04
N ALA A 64 -14.18 2.63 -2.82
CA ALA A 64 -12.81 2.89 -3.22
C ALA A 64 -12.05 1.57 -3.42
N CYS A 65 -11.08 1.57 -4.33
CA CYS A 65 -10.18 0.44 -4.55
C CYS A 65 -8.76 0.89 -4.21
N LEU A 66 -8.23 0.39 -3.11
CA LEU A 66 -7.03 0.91 -2.47
C LEU A 66 -5.98 -0.21 -2.32
N ILE A 67 -4.72 0.15 -2.52
CA ILE A 67 -3.57 -0.74 -2.35
C ILE A 67 -2.76 -0.22 -1.17
N VAL A 68 -2.48 -1.09 -0.20
CA VAL A 68 -1.58 -0.80 0.91
C VAL A 68 -0.21 -1.36 0.58
N ASP A 69 0.78 -0.50 0.58
CA ASP A 69 2.19 -0.89 0.44
C ASP A 69 3.03 -0.27 1.56
N GLY A 70 3.88 -1.08 2.16
CA GLY A 70 4.79 -0.67 3.21
C GLY A 70 6.24 -0.75 2.75
N SER A 71 6.97 0.35 2.88
CA SER A 71 8.39 0.42 2.56
C SER A 71 9.22 0.79 3.78
N THR A 72 10.33 0.08 3.97
CA THR A 72 11.33 0.43 4.97
C THR A 72 12.40 1.29 4.31
N LEU A 73 12.56 2.52 4.77
CA LEU A 73 13.55 3.46 4.24
C LEU A 73 15.00 3.03 4.51
N ASP A 74 15.19 2.15 5.49
CA ASP A 74 16.50 1.55 5.81
C ASP A 74 17.14 0.82 4.60
N ALA A 75 16.35 0.21 3.73
CA ALA A 75 16.85 -0.45 2.52
C ALA A 75 17.44 0.54 1.49
N LEU A 76 16.94 1.77 1.44
CA LEU A 76 17.49 2.82 0.59
C LEU A 76 18.87 3.28 1.09
N ILE A 77 19.04 3.39 2.38
CA ILE A 77 20.25 3.87 3.04
C ILE A 77 21.40 2.88 2.89
N ARG A 78 21.13 1.58 3.03
CA ARG A 78 22.13 0.53 2.84
C ARG A 78 22.68 0.49 1.41
N LYS A 79 21.90 0.93 0.42
CA LYS A 79 22.34 1.01 -0.98
C LYS A 79 23.15 2.26 -1.28
N VAL A 80 23.03 3.33 -0.53
CA VAL A 80 23.71 4.61 -0.74
C VAL A 80 25.02 4.69 0.06
N GLY A 81 25.69 3.63 0.38
CA GLY A 81 27.07 3.48 0.89
C GLY A 81 27.67 4.54 1.84
N LEU A 82 27.25 5.80 1.71
CA LEU A 82 27.73 6.98 2.43
C LEU A 82 27.16 7.11 3.87
N LEU A 83 26.17 6.32 4.24
CA LEU A 83 25.47 6.42 5.51
C LEU A 83 25.66 5.18 6.41
N ARG A 84 26.55 4.28 6.03
CA ARG A 84 26.85 3.04 6.77
C ARG A 84 27.43 3.28 8.16
N ASP A 85 28.09 4.40 8.37
CA ASP A 85 28.93 4.67 9.53
C ASP A 85 28.30 5.65 10.54
N LEU A 86 27.03 6.00 10.36
CA LEU A 86 26.33 6.85 11.32
C LEU A 86 25.59 5.97 12.36
N ASP A 87 26.02 6.04 13.62
CA ASP A 87 25.41 5.35 14.75
C ASP A 87 23.93 5.71 14.98
N GLN A 88 23.50 6.84 14.47
CA GLN A 88 22.09 7.23 14.40
C GLN A 88 21.72 7.51 12.96
N ASN A 89 20.90 6.65 12.39
CA ASN A 89 20.49 6.76 11.01
C ASN A 89 19.30 7.75 10.89
N PRO A 90 19.53 9.02 10.52
CA PRO A 90 18.49 10.06 10.51
C PRO A 90 17.42 9.82 9.42
N LEU A 91 17.66 8.87 8.52
CA LEU A 91 16.74 8.52 7.42
C LEU A 91 16.11 7.15 7.62
N ALA A 92 16.40 6.48 8.74
CA ALA A 92 15.74 5.23 9.09
C ALA A 92 14.29 5.53 9.47
N GLY A 93 13.38 4.76 8.91
CA GLY A 93 11.95 4.91 9.22
C GLY A 93 11.13 3.94 8.39
N LYS A 94 9.87 3.90 8.73
CA LYS A 94 8.88 3.12 8.01
C LYS A 94 7.84 4.02 7.38
N MET A 95 7.54 3.77 6.13
CA MET A 95 6.50 4.46 5.39
C MET A 95 5.46 3.44 4.94
N THR A 96 4.21 3.78 5.08
CA THR A 96 3.10 3.04 4.48
C THR A 96 2.31 3.98 3.60
N ALA A 97 2.12 3.60 2.34
CA ALA A 97 1.33 4.32 1.37
C ALA A 97 0.01 3.58 1.12
N LEU A 98 -1.06 4.34 1.03
CA LEU A 98 -2.34 3.90 0.52
C LEU A 98 -2.49 4.51 -0.87
N LEU A 99 -2.52 3.66 -1.90
CA LEU A 99 -2.59 4.05 -3.31
C LEU A 99 -3.98 3.78 -3.86
N HIS A 100 -4.50 4.69 -4.66
CA HIS A 100 -5.75 4.46 -5.38
C HIS A 100 -5.49 3.60 -6.63
N LEU A 101 -6.16 2.46 -6.75
CA LEU A 101 -5.92 1.46 -7.82
C LEU A 101 -6.02 2.06 -9.23
N GLY A 102 -7.02 2.86 -9.49
CA GLY A 102 -7.25 3.44 -10.83
C GLY A 102 -6.27 4.53 -11.20
N SER A 103 -6.03 5.48 -10.31
CA SER A 103 -5.12 6.61 -10.59
C SER A 103 -3.65 6.29 -10.37
N GLN A 104 -3.37 5.24 -9.59
CA GLN A 104 -2.03 4.90 -9.09
C GLN A 104 -1.37 6.05 -8.29
N LEU A 105 -2.16 7.02 -7.86
CA LEU A 105 -1.70 8.10 -7.02
C LEU A 105 -1.84 7.71 -5.54
N PRO A 106 -0.95 8.21 -4.68
CA PRO A 106 -1.15 8.12 -3.25
C PRO A 106 -2.46 8.77 -2.84
N ASP A 107 -3.20 8.10 -1.97
CA ASP A 107 -4.38 8.63 -1.31
C ASP A 107 -4.02 9.13 0.09
N LYS A 108 -3.17 8.36 0.77
CA LYS A 108 -2.61 8.70 2.07
C LYS A 108 -1.23 8.07 2.24
N ILE A 109 -0.36 8.78 2.97
CA ILE A 109 0.96 8.28 3.38
C ILE A 109 1.09 8.48 4.88
N TRP A 110 1.57 7.45 5.57
CA TRP A 110 1.97 7.49 6.97
C TRP A 110 3.47 7.23 7.07
N PHE A 111 4.09 7.87 8.03
CA PHE A 111 5.52 7.74 8.30
C PHE A 111 5.78 7.58 9.79
N ASP A 112 6.69 6.67 10.14
CA ASP A 112 7.24 6.50 11.48
C ASP A 112 8.76 6.56 11.36
N ASN A 113 9.40 7.40 12.15
CA ASN A 113 10.86 7.57 12.16
C ASN A 113 11.61 6.41 12.84
N ARG A 114 10.89 5.43 13.40
CA ARG A 114 11.48 4.24 14.01
C ARG A 114 11.68 3.13 12.99
N PRO A 115 12.93 2.72 12.68
CA PRO A 115 13.21 1.69 11.68
C PRO A 115 12.75 0.29 12.09
N THR A 116 12.58 0.06 13.40
CA THR A 116 12.14 -1.21 13.97
C THR A 116 10.61 -1.39 13.98
N SER A 117 9.88 -0.38 13.54
CA SER A 117 8.42 -0.47 13.44
C SER A 117 8.00 -1.59 12.48
N HIS A 118 7.04 -2.41 12.88
CA HIS A 118 6.47 -3.47 12.04
C HIS A 118 5.59 -2.88 10.92
N ASP A 119 5.41 -3.60 9.80
CA ASP A 119 4.51 -3.21 8.70
C ASP A 119 3.10 -2.92 9.20
N GLN A 120 2.76 -3.49 10.32
CA GLN A 120 1.48 -3.37 10.97
C GLN A 120 1.29 -2.12 11.85
N THR A 121 2.32 -1.27 11.98
CA THR A 121 2.28 -0.08 12.86
C THR A 121 1.14 0.89 12.49
N PHE A 122 0.82 0.97 11.20
CA PHE A 122 -0.22 1.89 10.71
C PHE A 122 -1.58 1.23 10.49
N TRP A 123 -1.76 -0.04 10.89
CA TRP A 123 -2.99 -0.78 10.59
C TRP A 123 -4.25 -0.08 11.12
N GLU A 124 -4.24 0.32 12.38
CA GLU A 124 -5.40 1.00 13.00
C GLU A 124 -5.75 2.30 12.27
N GLN A 125 -4.72 3.03 11.82
CA GLN A 125 -4.89 4.27 11.08
C GLN A 125 -5.46 3.99 9.68
N ILE A 126 -4.99 2.93 9.02
CA ILE A 126 -5.51 2.48 7.71
C ILE A 126 -6.99 2.13 7.84
N VAL A 127 -7.34 1.25 8.79
CA VAL A 127 -8.72 0.79 8.97
C VAL A 127 -9.66 1.91 9.41
N LYS A 128 -9.16 2.90 10.14
CA LYS A 128 -9.93 4.11 10.48
C LYS A 128 -10.16 5.04 9.28
N TYR A 129 -9.22 5.05 8.35
CA TYR A 129 -9.26 5.92 7.17
C TYR A 129 -10.12 5.32 6.05
N VAL A 130 -10.04 4.02 5.84
CA VAL A 130 -10.75 3.30 4.77
C VAL A 130 -12.24 3.25 5.05
N LYS A 131 -13.06 3.65 4.08
CA LYS A 131 -14.52 3.69 4.21
C LYS A 131 -15.13 2.29 4.00
N ALA A 132 -16.27 2.05 4.62
CA ALA A 132 -17.08 0.87 4.35
C ALA A 132 -17.43 0.75 2.85
N GLY A 133 -17.58 -0.46 2.35
CA GLY A 133 -17.80 -0.76 0.94
C GLY A 133 -16.55 -0.63 0.07
N SER A 134 -15.35 -0.39 0.65
CA SER A 134 -14.10 -0.34 -0.09
C SER A 134 -13.49 -1.73 -0.32
N LEU A 135 -12.66 -1.84 -1.34
CA LEU A 135 -11.78 -2.97 -1.60
C LEU A 135 -10.33 -2.59 -1.25
N LEU A 136 -9.71 -3.35 -0.36
CA LEU A 136 -8.34 -3.16 0.10
C LEU A 136 -7.44 -4.29 -0.41
N LEU A 137 -6.37 -3.96 -1.11
CA LEU A 137 -5.35 -4.90 -1.57
C LEU A 137 -4.09 -4.72 -0.72
N PHE A 138 -3.54 -5.80 -0.21
CA PHE A 138 -2.29 -5.75 0.56
C PHE A 138 -1.52 -7.08 0.48
N ASP A 139 -0.26 -7.00 0.81
CA ASP A 139 0.63 -8.14 0.73
C ASP A 139 0.65 -8.99 2.03
N LEU A 140 1.46 -10.05 2.03
CA LEU A 140 1.58 -11.00 3.14
C LEU A 140 2.07 -10.37 4.47
N GLY A 141 2.75 -9.22 4.42
CA GLY A 141 3.22 -8.50 5.60
C GLY A 141 2.09 -8.06 6.53
N TYR A 142 0.89 -7.91 5.99
CA TYR A 142 -0.31 -7.51 6.72
C TYR A 142 -1.21 -8.69 7.13
N THR A 143 -0.81 -9.94 6.86
CA THR A 143 -1.64 -11.13 7.15
C THR A 143 -1.81 -11.34 8.65
N ASN A 144 -3.04 -11.18 9.12
CA ASN A 144 -3.45 -11.42 10.50
C ASN A 144 -4.96 -11.72 10.54
N PHE A 145 -5.38 -12.85 11.11
CA PHE A 145 -6.78 -13.30 11.07
C PHE A 145 -7.72 -12.41 11.89
N THR A 146 -7.25 -11.85 13.00
CA THR A 146 -8.02 -10.84 13.76
C THR A 146 -8.33 -9.62 12.90
N ARG A 147 -7.38 -9.18 12.09
CA ARG A 147 -7.55 -8.05 11.18
C ARG A 147 -8.46 -8.34 10.02
N PHE A 148 -8.43 -9.55 9.49
CA PHE A 148 -9.37 -9.96 8.46
C PHE A 148 -10.81 -9.90 8.98
N LYS A 149 -11.03 -10.33 10.23
CA LYS A 149 -12.32 -10.22 10.89
C LYS A 149 -12.72 -8.74 11.05
N GLU A 150 -11.83 -7.89 11.54
CA GLU A 150 -12.07 -6.46 11.67
C GLU A 150 -12.46 -5.80 10.34
N LEU A 151 -11.79 -6.13 9.24
CA LEU A 151 -12.16 -5.64 7.90
C LEU A 151 -13.56 -6.09 7.51
N THR A 152 -13.87 -7.36 7.73
CA THR A 152 -15.19 -7.94 7.42
C THR A 152 -16.30 -7.26 8.21
N GLU A 153 -16.10 -7.03 9.52
CA GLU A 153 -17.06 -6.35 10.41
C GLU A 153 -17.30 -4.88 10.02
N LYS A 154 -16.29 -4.24 9.45
CA LYS A 154 -16.36 -2.86 8.92
C LYS A 154 -16.84 -2.77 7.46
N ASP A 155 -17.29 -3.87 6.88
CA ASP A 155 -17.67 -3.97 5.47
C ASP A 155 -16.56 -3.51 4.51
N ILE A 156 -15.31 -3.79 4.84
CA ILE A 156 -14.16 -3.57 3.95
C ILE A 156 -13.80 -4.92 3.35
N LYS A 157 -13.96 -5.06 2.04
CA LYS A 157 -13.52 -6.25 1.31
C LYS A 157 -12.03 -6.19 1.10
N PHE A 158 -11.37 -7.35 1.04
CA PHE A 158 -9.93 -7.38 0.85
C PHE A 158 -9.47 -8.51 -0.07
N ILE A 159 -8.32 -8.29 -0.68
CA ILE A 159 -7.56 -9.28 -1.42
C ILE A 159 -6.14 -9.27 -0.89
N THR A 160 -5.65 -10.44 -0.51
CA THR A 160 -4.25 -10.64 -0.11
C THR A 160 -3.74 -11.98 -0.61
N ARG A 161 -2.45 -12.16 -0.63
CA ARG A 161 -1.86 -13.46 -0.97
C ARG A 161 -2.00 -14.42 0.21
N ALA A 162 -2.31 -15.68 -0.10
CA ALA A 162 -2.27 -16.73 0.89
C ALA A 162 -0.82 -17.14 1.20
N LYS A 163 -0.53 -17.44 2.47
CA LYS A 163 0.74 -18.05 2.85
C LYS A 163 0.78 -19.48 2.34
N SER A 164 1.95 -19.97 1.90
CA SER A 164 2.13 -21.34 1.43
C SER A 164 1.84 -22.41 2.49
N ASN A 165 1.91 -22.03 3.77
CA ASN A 165 1.59 -22.87 4.92
C ASN A 165 0.25 -22.49 5.58
N LEU A 166 -0.67 -21.86 4.84
CA LEU A 166 -2.00 -21.50 5.35
C LEU A 166 -2.73 -22.76 5.78
N LYS A 167 -3.12 -22.82 7.06
CA LYS A 167 -4.01 -23.85 7.58
C LYS A 167 -5.46 -23.41 7.39
N TYR A 168 -6.24 -24.23 6.74
CA TYR A 168 -7.66 -23.97 6.51
C TYR A 168 -8.45 -25.27 6.47
N GLU A 169 -9.75 -25.16 6.65
CA GLU A 169 -10.75 -26.21 6.44
C GLU A 169 -11.59 -25.82 5.24
N ALA A 170 -11.68 -26.69 4.23
CA ALA A 170 -12.55 -26.45 3.08
C ALA A 170 -14.03 -26.58 3.48
N ASP A 171 -14.82 -25.57 3.17
CA ASP A 171 -16.27 -25.56 3.41
C ASP A 171 -17.03 -26.01 2.14
N SER A 172 -16.75 -25.36 1.02
CA SER A 172 -17.39 -25.67 -0.26
C SER A 172 -16.52 -25.31 -1.45
N TYR A 173 -16.59 -26.10 -2.50
CA TYR A 173 -15.88 -25.85 -3.75
C TYR A 173 -16.84 -25.14 -4.74
N LEU A 174 -16.50 -23.93 -5.15
CA LEU A 174 -17.26 -23.17 -6.14
C LEU A 174 -16.90 -23.59 -7.56
N THR A 175 -15.59 -23.77 -7.81
CA THR A 175 -15.06 -24.24 -9.08
C THR A 175 -13.78 -25.04 -8.83
N GLN A 176 -13.63 -26.14 -9.55
CA GLN A 176 -12.43 -26.95 -9.50
C GLN A 176 -12.08 -27.46 -10.90
N THR A 177 -10.94 -27.04 -11.42
CA THR A 177 -10.37 -27.49 -12.69
C THR A 177 -8.91 -27.90 -12.47
N PRO A 178 -8.24 -28.54 -13.42
CA PRO A 178 -6.83 -28.88 -13.29
C PRO A 178 -5.90 -27.69 -13.07
N MET A 179 -6.32 -26.46 -13.44
CA MET A 179 -5.48 -25.27 -13.36
C MET A 179 -6.02 -24.17 -12.44
N PHE A 180 -7.24 -24.34 -11.91
CA PHE A 180 -7.90 -23.31 -11.13
C PHE A 180 -8.80 -23.93 -10.07
N ARG A 181 -8.70 -23.42 -8.84
CA ARG A 181 -9.56 -23.78 -7.72
C ARG A 181 -10.13 -22.52 -7.08
N ASP A 182 -11.40 -22.59 -6.78
CA ASP A 182 -12.14 -21.53 -6.12
C ASP A 182 -12.94 -22.18 -4.98
N THR A 183 -12.54 -21.91 -3.76
CA THR A 183 -13.00 -22.64 -2.58
C THR A 183 -13.41 -21.66 -1.48
N ILE A 184 -14.53 -21.89 -0.86
CA ILE A 184 -14.87 -21.25 0.41
C ILE A 184 -14.18 -22.04 1.51
N ILE A 185 -13.44 -21.35 2.35
CA ILE A 185 -12.63 -21.95 3.40
C ILE A 185 -12.92 -21.30 4.75
N TRP A 186 -12.74 -22.08 5.80
CA TRP A 186 -12.65 -21.58 7.16
C TRP A 186 -11.18 -21.37 7.53
N ILE A 187 -10.89 -20.22 8.09
CA ILE A 187 -9.58 -19.90 8.66
C ILE A 187 -9.73 -19.40 10.09
N GLY A 188 -8.61 -19.42 10.82
CA GLY A 188 -8.57 -18.97 12.21
C GLY A 188 -9.19 -19.99 13.18
N GLU A 189 -9.07 -19.69 14.45
CA GLU A 189 -9.58 -20.48 15.57
C GLU A 189 -10.38 -19.57 16.48
N ASP A 190 -11.31 -20.13 17.23
CA ASP A 190 -12.15 -19.44 18.21
C ASP A 190 -12.72 -18.11 17.67
N ASP A 191 -12.41 -17.02 18.34
CA ASP A 191 -12.91 -15.67 18.00
C ASP A 191 -12.43 -15.14 16.65
N THR A 192 -11.38 -15.72 16.08
CA THR A 192 -10.85 -15.33 14.76
C THR A 192 -11.40 -16.18 13.62
N ARG A 193 -12.20 -17.22 13.94
CA ARG A 193 -12.76 -18.13 12.94
C ARG A 193 -13.70 -17.41 11.99
N GLN A 194 -13.44 -17.50 10.70
CA GLN A 194 -14.22 -16.83 9.67
C GLN A 194 -14.14 -17.54 8.34
N LYS A 195 -15.15 -17.32 7.50
CA LYS A 195 -15.19 -17.81 6.13
C LYS A 195 -14.52 -16.82 5.20
N LEU A 196 -13.62 -17.31 4.34
CA LEU A 196 -13.03 -16.57 3.25
C LEU A 196 -13.10 -17.37 1.95
N ARG A 197 -12.88 -16.68 0.83
CA ARG A 197 -12.75 -17.28 -0.47
C ARG A 197 -11.26 -17.40 -0.82
N LEU A 198 -10.81 -18.61 -1.09
CA LEU A 198 -9.47 -18.93 -1.55
C LEU A 198 -9.50 -19.21 -3.05
N ILE A 199 -8.71 -18.47 -3.80
CA ILE A 199 -8.52 -18.68 -5.23
C ILE A 199 -7.09 -19.16 -5.45
N GLU A 200 -6.95 -20.31 -6.07
CA GLU A 200 -5.67 -20.92 -6.41
C GLU A 200 -5.57 -21.07 -7.92
N VAL A 201 -4.45 -20.65 -8.47
CA VAL A 201 -4.16 -20.76 -9.89
C VAL A 201 -2.86 -21.53 -10.06
N LEU A 202 -2.89 -22.61 -10.84
CA LEU A 202 -1.68 -23.36 -11.16
C LEU A 202 -0.82 -22.59 -12.15
N TYR A 203 0.35 -22.21 -11.73
CA TYR A 203 1.35 -21.57 -12.59
C TYR A 203 2.60 -22.45 -12.69
N GLY A 204 2.87 -22.99 -13.86
CA GLY A 204 3.88 -24.05 -14.03
C GLY A 204 3.47 -25.29 -13.23
N ASN A 205 4.30 -25.70 -12.27
CA ASN A 205 4.04 -26.86 -11.38
C ASN A 205 3.71 -26.43 -9.93
N LYS A 206 3.29 -25.15 -9.70
CA LYS A 206 3.00 -24.60 -8.37
C LYS A 206 1.58 -24.07 -8.32
N TRP A 207 0.91 -24.44 -7.22
CA TRP A 207 -0.33 -23.85 -6.76
C TRP A 207 -0.05 -22.60 -5.92
#